data_351bd7fcda589f82016a785aefacb8d5
#
_entry.id   351bd7fcda589f82016a785aefacb8d5
#
_cell.length_a   1.000
_cell.length_b   1.000
_cell.length_c   1.000
_cell.angle_alpha   90.00
_cell.angle_beta   90.00
_cell.angle_gamma   90.00
#
_symmetry.space_group_name_H-M   'P 1'
#
loop_
_entity.id
_entity.type
_entity.pdbx_description
1 polymer ?
#
loop_
_entity_poly.entity_id
_entity_poly.type
_entity_poly.pdbx_seq_one_letter_code
_entity_poly.pdbx_strand_id
1 'polypeptide(L)'
;VRIWALAWLAAMFASAAQAQPDMARLDHDLRPRQIAERTWVIEGAVADFSRANGCNIINTAFIATGDGVVVINTGPSRGYGEQQRRAIERLTREPVRHVFNLNLHPDYFFGNQAWADRPLQALRGSIAGMQAEGAAYADNLYRLCGDWMTGTEPIPAREAIEPMTLRIGAHTLELKRLSGHTDDDLVLIDTTTGVLFAGGLVFAERVPTTPHADPAAWLASLDTLAQWHAAGVVRQVVPSHGPVHTGERGLQQTRDWLRWLTTLMHESAERGLDLSELLRTPVPPRFAGWAAQPAELHRSLTQWYPLAEQRALEQRAR
;
A
#
# COMPACT_ATOMS: atom_id res chain seq x y z
N VAL A 1 -27.95 -17.82 -50.86
CA VAL A 1 -28.08 -16.69 -49.93
C VAL A 1 -27.74 -17.26 -48.55
N ARG A 2 -26.50 -17.02 -48.06
CA ARG A 2 -26.06 -17.42 -46.71
C ARG A 2 -26.01 -16.16 -45.87
N ILE A 3 -26.88 -16.10 -44.87
CA ILE A 3 -26.93 -15.01 -43.87
C ILE A 3 -25.96 -15.40 -42.76
N TRP A 4 -24.89 -14.61 -42.59
CA TRP A 4 -23.97 -14.70 -41.46
C TRP A 4 -24.53 -13.87 -40.31
N ALA A 5 -24.96 -14.55 -39.24
CA ALA A 5 -25.30 -13.89 -37.98
C ALA A 5 -24.02 -13.60 -37.18
N LEU A 6 -23.62 -12.34 -37.13
CA LEU A 6 -22.56 -11.85 -36.22
C LEU A 6 -23.13 -11.76 -34.81
N ALA A 7 -22.76 -12.69 -33.97
CA ALA A 7 -23.01 -12.61 -32.53
C ALA A 7 -22.01 -11.66 -31.91
N TRP A 8 -22.44 -10.49 -31.48
CA TRP A 8 -21.67 -9.58 -30.64
C TRP A 8 -21.65 -10.12 -29.21
N LEU A 9 -20.53 -10.69 -28.77
CA LEU A 9 -20.27 -10.94 -27.35
C LEU A 9 -19.94 -9.57 -26.72
N ALA A 10 -20.94 -8.97 -26.10
CA ALA A 10 -20.72 -7.87 -25.17
C ALA A 10 -20.07 -8.42 -23.90
N ALA A 11 -18.75 -8.32 -23.78
CA ALA A 11 -18.05 -8.54 -22.53
C ALA A 11 -18.47 -7.42 -21.57
N MET A 12 -19.41 -7.71 -20.68
CA MET A 12 -19.70 -6.86 -19.54
C MET A 12 -18.50 -6.92 -18.60
N PHE A 13 -17.63 -5.93 -18.68
CA PHE A 13 -16.72 -5.61 -17.58
C PHE A 13 -17.59 -5.14 -16.43
N ALA A 14 -17.90 -6.03 -15.50
CA ALA A 14 -18.42 -5.64 -14.20
C ALA A 14 -17.27 -4.90 -13.48
N SER A 15 -17.24 -3.58 -13.61
CA SER A 15 -16.49 -2.72 -12.68
C SER A 15 -17.03 -3.06 -11.30
N ALA A 16 -16.19 -3.67 -10.46
CA ALA A 16 -16.50 -3.80 -9.04
C ALA A 16 -16.70 -2.37 -8.52
N ALA A 17 -17.96 -1.99 -8.29
CA ALA A 17 -18.27 -0.69 -7.73
C ALA A 17 -17.57 -0.62 -6.36
N GLN A 18 -16.57 0.25 -6.25
CA GLN A 18 -15.96 0.54 -4.95
C GLN A 18 -17.07 1.07 -4.03
N ALA A 19 -17.12 0.50 -2.82
CA ALA A 19 -18.04 0.97 -1.80
C ALA A 19 -17.78 2.45 -1.53
N GLN A 20 -18.83 3.26 -1.55
CA GLN A 20 -18.73 4.69 -1.21
C GLN A 20 -18.98 4.85 0.27
N PRO A 21 -18.07 5.52 1.03
CA PRO A 21 -18.26 5.72 2.45
C PRO A 21 -19.48 6.63 2.72
N ASP A 22 -20.28 6.26 3.71
CA ASP A 22 -21.37 7.10 4.24
C ASP A 22 -20.79 8.08 5.27
N MET A 23 -20.51 9.29 4.85
CA MET A 23 -19.92 10.34 5.69
C MET A 23 -20.84 10.75 6.85
N ALA A 24 -22.15 10.63 6.71
CA ALA A 24 -23.09 10.99 7.78
C ALA A 24 -23.04 9.99 8.94
N ARG A 25 -22.65 8.74 8.66
CA ARG A 25 -22.55 7.66 9.65
C ARG A 25 -21.13 7.28 9.99
N LEU A 26 -20.13 7.89 9.33
CA LEU A 26 -18.74 7.49 9.36
C LEU A 26 -18.58 5.98 9.04
N ASP A 27 -19.33 5.50 8.06
CA ASP A 27 -19.31 4.11 7.61
C ASP A 27 -18.53 3.99 6.30
N HIS A 28 -17.43 3.22 6.33
CA HIS A 28 -16.59 2.96 5.16
C HIS A 28 -17.24 1.98 4.19
N ASP A 29 -18.35 1.32 4.55
CA ASP A 29 -19.01 0.27 3.76
C ASP A 29 -18.00 -0.81 3.29
N LEU A 30 -17.21 -1.32 4.23
CA LEU A 30 -16.14 -2.26 3.93
C LEU A 30 -16.68 -3.56 3.34
N ARG A 31 -16.24 -3.89 2.13
CA ARG A 31 -16.67 -5.07 1.37
C ARG A 31 -15.48 -5.99 1.08
N PRO A 32 -15.22 -6.98 1.94
CA PRO A 32 -14.17 -7.97 1.67
C PRO A 32 -14.48 -8.73 0.37
N ARG A 33 -13.52 -8.73 -0.56
CA ARG A 33 -13.57 -9.49 -1.79
C ARG A 33 -12.61 -10.67 -1.70
N GLN A 34 -13.11 -11.89 -1.90
CA GLN A 34 -12.26 -13.06 -1.91
C GLN A 34 -11.40 -13.07 -3.17
N ILE A 35 -10.08 -13.21 -3.00
CA ILE A 35 -9.08 -13.16 -4.07
C ILE A 35 -8.39 -14.52 -4.29
N ALA A 36 -8.37 -15.36 -3.26
CA ALA A 36 -7.87 -16.72 -3.31
C ALA A 36 -8.62 -17.57 -2.28
N GLU A 37 -8.28 -18.85 -2.18
CA GLU A 37 -8.89 -19.73 -1.17
C GLU A 37 -8.71 -19.12 0.22
N ARG A 38 -9.82 -18.89 0.92
CA ARG A 38 -9.88 -18.36 2.29
C ARG A 38 -9.07 -17.07 2.52
N THR A 39 -8.87 -16.29 1.45
CA THR A 39 -8.09 -15.05 1.44
C THR A 39 -8.93 -13.92 0.88
N TRP A 40 -9.10 -12.84 1.65
CA TRP A 40 -9.91 -11.68 1.29
C TRP A 40 -9.09 -10.40 1.35
N VAL A 41 -9.42 -9.47 0.47
CA VAL A 41 -8.92 -8.10 0.46
C VAL A 41 -10.07 -7.12 0.63
N ILE A 42 -9.82 -6.03 1.34
CA ILE A 42 -10.67 -4.84 1.41
C ILE A 42 -9.88 -3.75 0.71
N GLU A 43 -10.28 -3.41 -0.50
CA GLU A 43 -9.58 -2.44 -1.33
C GLU A 43 -9.93 -1.01 -0.91
N GLY A 44 -8.91 -0.18 -0.72
CA GLY A 44 -9.05 1.25 -0.48
C GLY A 44 -9.30 2.03 -1.78
N ALA A 45 -9.68 3.29 -1.65
CA ALA A 45 -9.85 4.18 -2.79
C ALA A 45 -8.51 4.43 -3.51
N VAL A 46 -8.53 4.39 -4.83
CA VAL A 46 -7.38 4.78 -5.65
C VAL A 46 -7.35 6.32 -5.72
N ALA A 47 -6.89 6.95 -4.66
CA ALA A 47 -6.97 8.40 -4.44
C ALA A 47 -5.87 8.85 -3.46
N ASP A 48 -5.84 10.14 -3.11
CA ASP A 48 -5.14 10.68 -1.95
C ASP A 48 -6.07 10.72 -0.73
N PHE A 49 -5.53 10.93 0.47
CA PHE A 49 -6.29 11.11 1.71
C PHE A 49 -7.30 12.25 1.58
N SER A 50 -8.54 11.98 1.93
CA SER A 50 -9.59 13.00 1.90
C SER A 50 -10.76 12.64 2.83
N ARG A 51 -11.58 13.65 3.17
CA ARG A 51 -12.84 13.43 3.87
C ARG A 51 -13.79 12.54 3.07
N ALA A 52 -13.80 12.67 1.73
CA ALA A 52 -14.71 11.94 0.86
C ALA A 52 -14.48 10.41 0.89
N ASN A 53 -13.24 9.96 1.11
CA ASN A 53 -12.92 8.54 1.24
C ASN A 53 -12.64 8.10 2.70
N GLY A 54 -12.79 8.98 3.67
CA GLY A 54 -12.53 8.68 5.07
C GLY A 54 -11.08 8.29 5.36
N CYS A 55 -10.13 8.81 4.59
CA CYS A 55 -8.73 8.38 4.56
C CYS A 55 -8.51 6.91 4.17
N ASN A 56 -9.53 6.20 3.68
CA ASN A 56 -9.40 4.80 3.27
C ASN A 56 -8.83 4.70 1.86
N ILE A 57 -7.51 4.62 1.76
CA ILE A 57 -6.78 4.47 0.49
C ILE A 57 -5.91 3.21 0.47
N ILE A 58 -5.76 2.52 1.61
CA ILE A 58 -4.93 1.32 1.78
C ILE A 58 -5.70 0.05 1.47
N ASN A 59 -5.04 -0.94 0.90
CA ASN A 59 -5.55 -2.29 0.87
C ASN A 59 -5.25 -3.00 2.19
N THR A 60 -6.30 -3.42 2.87
CA THR A 60 -6.19 -4.33 4.01
C THR A 60 -6.68 -5.71 3.62
N ALA A 61 -6.25 -6.73 4.35
CA ALA A 61 -6.59 -8.09 3.99
C ALA A 61 -6.70 -9.01 5.22
N PHE A 62 -7.26 -10.21 5.01
CA PHE A 62 -7.20 -11.28 5.99
C PHE A 62 -7.23 -12.65 5.34
N ILE A 63 -6.67 -13.62 6.05
CA ILE A 63 -6.63 -15.03 5.69
C ILE A 63 -7.28 -15.82 6.82
N ALA A 64 -8.33 -16.59 6.54
CA ALA A 64 -8.95 -17.51 7.49
C ALA A 64 -8.34 -18.90 7.28
N THR A 65 -7.39 -19.27 8.11
CA THR A 65 -6.46 -20.38 7.83
C THR A 65 -6.99 -21.77 8.20
N GLY A 66 -8.07 -21.84 8.94
CA GLY A 66 -8.59 -23.06 9.56
C GLY A 66 -8.14 -23.28 11.02
N ASP A 67 -7.08 -22.56 11.45
CA ASP A 67 -6.61 -22.52 12.86
C ASP A 67 -6.52 -21.08 13.40
N GLY A 68 -7.19 -20.17 12.73
CA GLY A 68 -7.30 -18.77 13.10
C GLY A 68 -7.11 -17.82 11.94
N VAL A 69 -7.40 -16.55 12.18
CA VAL A 69 -7.31 -15.50 11.19
C VAL A 69 -5.99 -14.76 11.31
N VAL A 70 -5.36 -14.50 10.17
CA VAL A 70 -4.25 -13.56 10.02
C VAL A 70 -4.80 -12.30 9.39
N VAL A 71 -4.67 -11.15 10.06
CA VAL A 71 -5.06 -9.82 9.57
C VAL A 71 -3.83 -9.10 9.05
N ILE A 72 -3.94 -8.42 7.93
CA ILE A 72 -2.87 -7.69 7.27
C ILE A 72 -3.30 -6.23 7.12
N ASN A 73 -2.61 -5.32 7.80
CA ASN A 73 -2.92 -3.92 7.99
C ASN A 73 -4.29 -3.68 8.63
N THR A 74 -4.43 -2.60 9.37
CA THR A 74 -5.63 -2.32 10.17
C THR A 74 -6.39 -1.09 9.70
N GLY A 75 -5.84 -0.34 8.72
CA GLY A 75 -6.48 0.82 8.12
C GLY A 75 -6.19 2.15 8.81
N PRO A 76 -6.77 3.23 8.30
CA PRO A 76 -6.39 4.62 8.62
C PRO A 76 -6.97 5.16 9.93
N SER A 77 -7.89 4.45 10.59
CA SER A 77 -8.55 4.95 11.80
C SER A 77 -9.08 3.84 12.70
N ARG A 78 -9.36 4.18 13.96
CA ARG A 78 -10.08 3.30 14.88
C ARG A 78 -11.40 2.80 14.29
N GLY A 79 -12.21 3.74 13.75
CA GLY A 79 -13.50 3.41 13.15
C GLY A 79 -13.38 2.42 11.99
N TYR A 80 -12.33 2.56 11.17
CA TYR A 80 -12.01 1.58 10.13
C TYR A 80 -11.69 0.20 10.73
N GLY A 81 -10.78 0.15 11.69
CA GLY A 81 -10.40 -1.12 12.35
C GLY A 81 -11.58 -1.84 12.98
N GLU A 82 -12.49 -1.12 13.64
CA GLU A 82 -13.72 -1.68 14.19
C GLU A 82 -14.65 -2.24 13.11
N GLN A 83 -14.78 -1.54 11.97
CA GLN A 83 -15.56 -2.00 10.82
C GLN A 83 -14.90 -3.22 10.14
N GLN A 84 -13.58 -3.22 10.01
CA GLN A 84 -12.80 -4.36 9.50
C GLN A 84 -13.03 -5.60 10.38
N ARG A 85 -12.95 -5.45 11.71
CA ARG A 85 -13.21 -6.55 12.65
C ARG A 85 -14.61 -7.14 12.45
N ARG A 86 -15.64 -6.30 12.39
CA ARG A 86 -17.00 -6.74 12.12
C ARG A 86 -17.15 -7.41 10.75
N ALA A 87 -16.43 -6.92 9.72
CA ALA A 87 -16.46 -7.52 8.40
C ALA A 87 -15.86 -8.93 8.39
N ILE A 88 -14.76 -9.16 9.12
CA ILE A 88 -14.14 -10.47 9.30
C ILE A 88 -15.07 -11.41 10.05
N GLU A 89 -15.66 -10.97 11.17
CA GLU A 89 -16.56 -11.77 12.01
C GLU A 89 -17.83 -12.24 11.27
N ARG A 90 -18.26 -11.52 10.21
CA ARG A 90 -19.37 -11.97 9.34
C ARG A 90 -18.97 -13.12 8.43
N LEU A 91 -17.69 -13.28 8.09
CA LEU A 91 -17.20 -14.26 7.12
C LEU A 91 -16.60 -15.52 7.76
N THR A 92 -16.07 -15.40 8.97
CA THR A 92 -15.50 -16.54 9.71
C THR A 92 -15.71 -16.41 11.20
N ARG A 93 -15.72 -17.57 11.89
CA ARG A 93 -15.76 -17.65 13.36
C ARG A 93 -14.40 -17.98 13.97
N GLU A 94 -13.38 -18.05 13.15
CA GLU A 94 -12.03 -18.33 13.63
C GLU A 94 -11.51 -17.16 14.47
N PRO A 95 -10.79 -17.42 15.57
CA PRO A 95 -10.18 -16.37 16.36
C PRO A 95 -9.05 -15.71 15.59
N VAL A 96 -8.87 -14.39 15.72
CA VAL A 96 -7.71 -13.70 15.17
C VAL A 96 -6.47 -14.09 15.98
N ARG A 97 -5.46 -14.63 15.30
CA ARG A 97 -4.19 -15.07 15.89
C ARG A 97 -3.06 -14.07 15.66
N HIS A 98 -3.05 -13.40 14.51
CA HIS A 98 -2.00 -12.47 14.13
C HIS A 98 -2.61 -11.22 13.48
N VAL A 99 -2.03 -10.07 13.78
CA VAL A 99 -2.33 -8.80 13.12
C VAL A 99 -0.99 -8.19 12.70
N PHE A 100 -0.70 -8.20 11.41
CA PHE A 100 0.55 -7.68 10.85
C PHE A 100 0.35 -6.28 10.27
N ASN A 101 1.17 -5.32 10.71
CA ASN A 101 1.32 -4.04 10.02
C ASN A 101 2.57 -4.12 9.13
N LEU A 102 2.40 -3.87 7.83
CA LEU A 102 3.46 -4.10 6.85
C LEU A 102 4.51 -2.99 6.83
N ASN A 103 4.18 -1.79 7.32
CA ASN A 103 5.15 -0.72 7.58
C ASN A 103 4.62 0.33 8.58
N LEU A 104 5.33 1.48 8.70
CA LEU A 104 5.12 2.52 9.71
C LEU A 104 4.07 3.59 9.34
N HIS A 105 3.55 3.62 8.10
CA HIS A 105 2.64 4.69 7.67
C HIS A 105 1.25 4.57 8.30
N PRO A 106 0.54 5.69 8.52
CA PRO A 106 -0.63 5.74 9.38
C PRO A 106 -1.80 4.89 8.89
N ASP A 107 -1.99 4.78 7.60
CA ASP A 107 -3.04 3.97 6.99
C ASP A 107 -2.82 2.45 7.16
N TYR A 108 -1.61 2.01 7.53
CA TYR A 108 -1.33 0.61 7.85
C TYR A 108 -1.72 0.24 9.28
N PHE A 109 -1.66 1.20 10.23
CA PHE A 109 -1.72 0.83 11.64
C PHE A 109 -2.68 1.66 12.53
N PHE A 110 -3.30 2.73 12.05
CA PHE A 110 -4.18 3.54 12.92
C PHE A 110 -5.45 2.82 13.36
N GLY A 111 -5.83 1.73 12.69
CA GLY A 111 -6.86 0.81 13.17
C GLY A 111 -6.41 -0.14 14.28
N ASN A 112 -5.14 -0.15 14.68
CA ASN A 112 -4.60 -1.05 15.72
C ASN A 112 -5.35 -0.94 17.04
N GLN A 113 -5.92 0.23 17.35
CA GLN A 113 -6.72 0.45 18.56
C GLN A 113 -7.91 -0.53 18.65
N ALA A 114 -8.54 -0.85 17.53
CA ALA A 114 -9.62 -1.84 17.45
C ALA A 114 -9.14 -3.28 17.65
N TRP A 115 -7.83 -3.52 17.55
CA TRP A 115 -7.17 -4.82 17.67
C TRP A 115 -6.26 -4.92 18.90
N ALA A 116 -6.37 -3.99 19.87
CA ALA A 116 -5.48 -3.91 21.02
C ALA A 116 -5.52 -5.15 21.94
N ASP A 117 -6.54 -5.99 21.81
CA ASP A 117 -6.70 -7.28 22.48
C ASP A 117 -6.04 -8.44 21.71
N ARG A 118 -5.33 -8.18 20.62
CA ARG A 118 -4.67 -9.16 19.75
C ARG A 118 -3.17 -8.90 19.62
N PRO A 119 -2.38 -9.91 19.20
CA PRO A 119 -0.97 -9.71 18.85
C PRO A 119 -0.82 -8.72 17.69
N LEU A 120 -0.37 -7.49 17.99
CA LEU A 120 -0.07 -6.45 16.98
C LEU A 120 1.42 -6.55 16.65
N GLN A 121 1.73 -6.95 15.43
CA GLN A 121 3.06 -7.39 15.01
C GLN A 121 3.59 -6.57 13.82
N ALA A 122 4.85 -6.18 13.86
CA ALA A 122 5.54 -5.51 12.76
C ALA A 122 7.05 -5.72 12.86
N LEU A 123 7.79 -5.33 11.83
CA LEU A 123 9.25 -5.25 11.91
C LEU A 123 9.69 -4.18 12.91
N ARG A 124 10.85 -4.37 13.52
CA ARG A 124 11.36 -3.50 14.60
C ARG A 124 11.48 -2.03 14.18
N GLY A 125 11.99 -1.74 12.98
CA GLY A 125 12.11 -0.38 12.49
C GLY A 125 10.74 0.25 12.22
N SER A 126 9.78 -0.53 11.71
CA SER A 126 8.39 -0.05 11.55
C SER A 126 7.77 0.33 12.91
N ILE A 127 7.99 -0.45 13.97
CA ILE A 127 7.52 -0.13 15.34
C ILE A 127 8.16 1.18 15.82
N ALA A 128 9.45 1.34 15.64
CA ALA A 128 10.16 2.55 16.03
C ALA A 128 9.63 3.79 15.28
N GLY A 129 9.37 3.67 13.98
CA GLY A 129 8.77 4.73 13.18
C GLY A 129 7.34 5.06 13.61
N MET A 130 6.50 4.07 13.89
CA MET A 130 5.14 4.27 14.44
C MET A 130 5.17 5.05 15.75
N GLN A 131 6.14 4.77 16.63
CA GLN A 131 6.32 5.47 17.90
C GLN A 131 6.81 6.90 17.71
N ALA A 132 7.74 7.11 16.80
CA ALA A 132 8.34 8.42 16.55
C ALA A 132 7.38 9.38 15.84
N GLU A 133 6.61 8.90 14.88
CA GLU A 133 5.83 9.74 13.96
C GLU A 133 4.32 9.69 14.20
N GLY A 134 3.84 8.77 15.02
CA GLY A 134 2.41 8.52 15.21
C GLY A 134 1.61 9.77 15.57
N ALA A 135 2.13 10.64 16.44
CA ALA A 135 1.45 11.88 16.83
C ALA A 135 1.32 12.85 15.63
N ALA A 136 2.39 13.06 14.87
CA ALA A 136 2.38 13.92 13.70
C ALA A 136 1.45 13.38 12.59
N TYR A 137 1.40 12.07 12.42
CA TYR A 137 0.46 11.42 11.53
C TYR A 137 -1.00 11.62 11.97
N ALA A 138 -1.29 11.53 13.28
CA ALA A 138 -2.63 11.73 13.81
C ALA A 138 -3.11 13.16 13.54
N ASP A 139 -2.29 14.17 13.81
CA ASP A 139 -2.59 15.57 13.53
C ASP A 139 -2.83 15.80 12.03
N ASN A 140 -2.00 15.22 11.17
CA ASN A 140 -2.14 15.35 9.73
C ASN A 140 -3.43 14.70 9.20
N LEU A 141 -3.71 13.46 9.60
CA LEU A 141 -4.92 12.76 9.15
C LEU A 141 -6.19 13.41 9.72
N TYR A 142 -6.18 13.93 10.95
CA TYR A 142 -7.30 14.68 11.47
C TYR A 142 -7.59 15.93 10.62
N ARG A 143 -6.55 16.66 10.23
CA ARG A 143 -6.68 17.82 9.33
C ARG A 143 -7.25 17.44 7.96
N LEU A 144 -6.84 16.30 7.39
CA LEU A 144 -7.26 15.86 6.06
C LEU A 144 -8.63 15.19 6.06
N CYS A 145 -8.96 14.41 7.07
CA CYS A 145 -10.13 13.54 7.10
C CYS A 145 -11.17 13.90 8.17
N GLY A 146 -10.85 14.81 9.10
CA GLY A 146 -11.80 15.34 10.08
C GLY A 146 -12.42 14.26 10.96
N ASP A 147 -13.75 14.22 11.01
CA ASP A 147 -14.52 13.37 11.93
C ASP A 147 -14.26 11.86 11.78
N TRP A 148 -13.77 11.41 10.62
CA TRP A 148 -13.35 10.02 10.43
C TRP A 148 -12.23 9.58 11.39
N MET A 149 -11.47 10.55 11.91
CA MET A 149 -10.38 10.33 12.85
C MET A 149 -10.82 10.40 14.32
N THR A 150 -12.09 10.66 14.59
CA THR A 150 -12.60 10.83 15.97
C THR A 150 -12.29 9.63 16.84
N GLY A 151 -11.61 9.86 17.98
CA GLY A 151 -11.22 8.83 18.94
C GLY A 151 -10.10 7.90 18.45
N THR A 152 -9.45 8.23 17.32
CA THR A 152 -8.29 7.48 16.83
C THR A 152 -7.02 7.91 17.55
N GLU A 153 -6.31 6.95 18.12
CA GLU A 153 -4.99 7.10 18.72
C GLU A 153 -3.96 6.24 17.97
N PRO A 154 -2.75 6.73 17.75
CA PRO A 154 -1.69 5.98 17.05
C PRO A 154 -1.10 4.90 17.97
N ILE A 155 -1.77 3.76 18.08
CA ILE A 155 -1.29 2.61 18.85
C ILE A 155 -0.29 1.82 18.00
N PRO A 156 1.03 1.86 18.28
CA PRO A 156 2.01 1.09 17.51
C PRO A 156 1.84 -0.42 17.73
N ALA A 157 2.39 -1.21 16.80
CA ALA A 157 2.55 -2.64 17.06
C ALA A 157 3.42 -2.87 18.31
N ARG A 158 3.16 -3.96 19.03
CA ARG A 158 3.79 -4.25 20.33
C ARG A 158 4.82 -5.36 20.26
N GLU A 159 4.69 -6.23 19.27
CA GLU A 159 5.54 -7.40 19.10
C GLU A 159 6.39 -7.22 17.84
N ALA A 160 7.72 -7.10 18.04
CA ALA A 160 8.65 -7.11 16.94
C ALA A 160 8.79 -8.54 16.39
N ILE A 161 8.70 -8.66 15.08
CA ILE A 161 8.94 -9.91 14.37
C ILE A 161 10.20 -9.82 13.51
N GLU A 162 10.79 -10.98 13.26
CA GLU A 162 11.87 -11.17 12.30
C GLU A 162 11.34 -11.97 11.09
N PRO A 163 12.04 -11.95 9.94
CA PRO A 163 11.70 -12.80 8.81
C PRO A 163 11.56 -14.26 9.23
N MET A 164 10.44 -14.87 8.87
CA MET A 164 10.12 -16.24 9.29
C MET A 164 9.14 -16.92 8.35
N THR A 165 9.04 -18.24 8.47
CA THR A 165 7.95 -19.02 7.89
C THR A 165 6.96 -19.37 8.98
N LEU A 166 5.73 -18.89 8.84
CA LEU A 166 4.61 -19.19 9.73
C LEU A 166 3.70 -20.25 9.08
N ARG A 167 3.58 -21.41 9.69
CA ARG A 167 2.59 -22.42 9.32
C ARG A 167 1.40 -22.31 10.24
N ILE A 168 0.23 -22.04 9.68
CA ILE A 168 -1.01 -21.86 10.44
C ILE A 168 -2.20 -22.44 9.66
N GLY A 169 -2.88 -23.43 10.23
CA GLY A 169 -3.95 -24.17 9.56
C GLY A 169 -3.49 -24.74 8.21
N ALA A 170 -4.21 -24.45 7.16
CA ALA A 170 -3.92 -24.90 5.80
C ALA A 170 -2.93 -24.00 5.03
N HIS A 171 -2.44 -22.91 5.63
CA HIS A 171 -1.61 -21.91 4.97
C HIS A 171 -0.17 -21.93 5.46
N THR A 172 0.75 -21.62 4.56
CA THR A 172 2.17 -21.36 4.86
C THR A 172 2.51 -19.95 4.40
N LEU A 173 2.81 -19.09 5.37
CA LEU A 173 3.09 -17.67 5.14
C LEU A 173 4.59 -17.42 5.31
N GLU A 174 5.22 -16.87 4.29
CA GLU A 174 6.60 -16.38 4.36
C GLU A 174 6.59 -14.88 4.62
N LEU A 175 7.12 -14.49 5.77
CA LEU A 175 7.33 -13.11 6.16
C LEU A 175 8.76 -12.74 5.82
N LYS A 176 8.93 -11.75 4.95
CA LYS A 176 10.23 -11.28 4.46
C LYS A 176 10.40 -9.81 4.78
N ARG A 177 11.61 -9.43 5.16
CA ARG A 177 12.02 -8.03 5.28
C ARG A 177 12.66 -7.59 3.97
N LEU A 178 12.14 -6.53 3.40
CA LEU A 178 12.72 -5.76 2.31
C LEU A 178 12.84 -4.30 2.74
N SER A 179 13.31 -3.44 1.84
CA SER A 179 13.40 -2.00 2.09
C SER A 179 13.21 -1.22 0.79
N GLY A 180 12.99 0.06 0.93
CA GLY A 180 12.92 0.96 -0.22
C GLY A 180 11.78 1.96 -0.13
N HIS A 181 10.56 1.57 0.20
CA HIS A 181 9.49 2.51 0.53
C HIS A 181 9.69 3.05 1.96
N THR A 182 10.19 2.19 2.84
CA THR A 182 10.74 2.51 4.16
C THR A 182 12.03 1.70 4.38
N ASP A 183 12.72 1.91 5.51
CA ASP A 183 13.89 1.11 5.87
C ASP A 183 13.50 -0.34 6.24
N ASP A 184 12.28 -0.55 6.70
CA ASP A 184 11.75 -1.84 7.16
C ASP A 184 10.36 -2.09 6.55
N ASP A 185 10.33 -2.59 5.32
CA ASP A 185 9.10 -3.04 4.65
C ASP A 185 8.88 -4.53 4.86
N LEU A 186 7.81 -4.90 5.57
CA LEU A 186 7.38 -6.28 5.67
C LEU A 186 6.56 -6.65 4.43
N VAL A 187 6.94 -7.74 3.78
CA VAL A 187 6.11 -8.40 2.76
C VAL A 187 5.72 -9.78 3.25
N LEU A 188 4.51 -10.20 2.91
CA LEU A 188 3.96 -11.50 3.29
C LEU A 188 3.56 -12.26 2.04
N ILE A 189 4.09 -13.47 1.86
CA ILE A 189 3.74 -14.38 0.77
C ILE A 189 2.97 -15.56 1.37
N ASP A 190 1.74 -15.74 0.96
CA ASP A 190 1.05 -17.00 1.18
C ASP A 190 1.45 -17.99 0.07
N THR A 191 2.38 -18.87 0.37
CA THR A 191 2.89 -19.85 -0.60
C THR A 191 1.88 -20.91 -0.97
N THR A 192 0.85 -21.12 -0.15
CA THR A 192 -0.26 -22.04 -0.43
C THR A 192 -1.11 -21.52 -1.60
N THR A 193 -1.43 -20.22 -1.60
CA THR A 193 -2.29 -19.60 -2.62
C THR A 193 -1.51 -18.84 -3.68
N GLY A 194 -0.23 -18.53 -3.45
CA GLY A 194 0.59 -17.69 -4.32
C GLY A 194 0.24 -16.20 -4.25
N VAL A 195 -0.40 -15.74 -3.18
CA VAL A 195 -0.72 -14.33 -2.96
C VAL A 195 0.42 -13.63 -2.25
N LEU A 196 0.92 -12.54 -2.84
CA LEU A 196 1.88 -11.62 -2.24
C LEU A 196 1.15 -10.38 -1.74
N PHE A 197 1.28 -10.08 -0.46
CA PHE A 197 0.94 -8.78 0.13
C PHE A 197 2.23 -7.94 0.16
N ALA A 198 2.33 -7.05 -0.83
CA ALA A 198 3.58 -6.37 -1.14
C ALA A 198 3.87 -5.13 -0.28
N GLY A 199 2.90 -4.73 0.57
CA GLY A 199 3.05 -3.53 1.38
C GLY A 199 3.38 -2.30 0.54
N GLY A 200 4.14 -1.37 1.12
CA GLY A 200 4.55 -0.11 0.48
C GLY A 200 5.45 -0.26 -0.74
N LEU A 201 5.94 -1.46 -1.04
CA LEU A 201 6.80 -1.67 -2.19
C LEU A 201 6.05 -1.65 -3.53
N VAL A 202 4.72 -1.83 -3.54
CA VAL A 202 3.94 -1.85 -4.78
C VAL A 202 2.74 -0.91 -4.70
N PHE A 203 2.68 0.00 -5.65
CA PHE A 203 1.56 0.89 -5.94
C PHE A 203 1.03 0.59 -7.35
N ALA A 204 -0.28 0.54 -7.51
CA ALA A 204 -0.91 0.34 -8.80
C ALA A 204 -1.87 1.49 -9.12
N GLU A 205 -1.72 2.09 -10.31
CA GLU A 205 -2.58 3.19 -10.79
C GLU A 205 -2.59 4.44 -9.89
N ARG A 206 -1.62 4.54 -9.00
CA ARG A 206 -1.43 5.66 -8.07
C ARG A 206 0.04 6.00 -7.97
N VAL A 207 0.35 7.29 -7.84
CA VAL A 207 1.71 7.77 -7.58
C VAL A 207 2.18 7.27 -6.21
N PRO A 208 3.35 6.64 -6.14
CA PRO A 208 3.93 6.20 -4.87
C PRO A 208 4.21 7.38 -3.92
N THR A 209 3.93 7.18 -2.65
CA THR A 209 4.29 8.08 -1.55
C THR A 209 5.75 7.83 -1.15
N THR A 210 6.54 8.88 -0.86
CA THR A 210 7.99 8.76 -0.77
C THR A 210 8.67 9.33 0.48
N PRO A 211 8.01 9.63 1.60
CA PRO A 211 8.63 10.40 2.70
C PRO A 211 9.86 9.71 3.33
N HIS A 212 9.91 8.39 3.32
CA HIS A 212 11.00 7.58 3.92
C HIS A 212 11.74 6.75 2.89
N ALA A 213 11.53 7.02 1.59
CA ALA A 213 11.97 6.09 0.57
C ALA A 213 13.45 6.27 0.18
N ASP A 214 14.10 5.13 -0.05
CA ASP A 214 15.34 5.00 -0.80
C ASP A 214 15.03 4.40 -2.19
N PRO A 215 15.10 5.18 -3.28
CA PRO A 215 14.77 4.70 -4.60
C PRO A 215 15.63 3.53 -5.09
N ALA A 216 16.91 3.48 -4.71
CA ALA A 216 17.81 2.41 -5.13
C ALA A 216 17.48 1.10 -4.43
N ALA A 217 17.27 1.13 -3.12
CA ALA A 217 16.82 -0.02 -2.34
C ALA A 217 15.42 -0.48 -2.81
N TRP A 218 14.54 0.46 -3.16
CA TRP A 218 13.20 0.14 -3.65
C TRP A 218 13.24 -0.59 -4.99
N LEU A 219 14.05 -0.12 -5.94
CA LEU A 219 14.22 -0.81 -7.23
C LEU A 219 14.78 -2.22 -7.04
N ALA A 220 15.75 -2.42 -6.15
CA ALA A 220 16.29 -3.74 -5.83
C ALA A 220 15.25 -4.67 -5.20
N SER A 221 14.39 -4.14 -4.33
CA SER A 221 13.27 -4.87 -3.74
C SER A 221 12.24 -5.27 -4.81
N LEU A 222 11.90 -4.38 -5.74
CA LEU A 222 11.02 -4.70 -6.86
C LEU A 222 11.59 -5.78 -7.78
N ASP A 223 12.92 -5.81 -7.98
CA ASP A 223 13.58 -6.89 -8.73
C ASP A 223 13.47 -8.23 -8.00
N THR A 224 13.57 -8.22 -6.67
CA THR A 224 13.33 -9.41 -5.84
C THR A 224 11.90 -9.93 -5.97
N LEU A 225 10.90 -9.04 -5.90
CA LEU A 225 9.48 -9.42 -6.08
C LEU A 225 9.22 -9.99 -7.49
N ALA A 226 9.82 -9.40 -8.52
CA ALA A 226 9.73 -9.90 -9.90
C ALA A 226 10.36 -11.28 -10.06
N GLN A 227 11.49 -11.56 -9.39
CA GLN A 227 12.11 -12.91 -9.38
C GLN A 227 11.17 -13.93 -8.74
N TRP A 228 10.48 -13.63 -7.65
CA TRP A 228 9.52 -14.55 -7.04
C TRP A 228 8.32 -14.81 -7.95
N HIS A 229 7.87 -13.80 -8.69
CA HIS A 229 6.83 -13.97 -9.70
C HIS A 229 7.32 -14.85 -10.86
N ALA A 230 8.49 -14.59 -11.43
CA ALA A 230 9.07 -15.38 -12.50
C ALA A 230 9.32 -16.85 -12.11
N ALA A 231 9.65 -17.10 -10.84
CA ALA A 231 9.81 -18.43 -10.28
C ALA A 231 8.47 -19.16 -10.01
N GLY A 232 7.31 -18.50 -10.25
CA GLY A 232 5.98 -19.06 -10.02
C GLY A 232 5.55 -19.13 -8.54
N VAL A 233 6.36 -18.58 -7.62
CA VAL A 233 6.03 -18.49 -6.19
C VAL A 233 4.88 -17.51 -5.97
N VAL A 234 4.90 -16.38 -6.68
CA VAL A 234 3.86 -15.33 -6.64
C VAL A 234 3.01 -15.40 -7.91
N ARG A 235 1.70 -15.52 -7.75
CA ARG A 235 0.72 -15.53 -8.85
C ARG A 235 -0.17 -14.28 -8.84
N GLN A 236 -0.40 -13.71 -7.67
CA GLN A 236 -1.25 -12.55 -7.47
C GLN A 236 -0.59 -11.59 -6.50
N VAL A 237 -0.70 -10.29 -6.77
CA VAL A 237 -0.11 -9.22 -5.96
C VAL A 237 -1.21 -8.34 -5.40
N VAL A 238 -1.20 -8.16 -4.09
CA VAL A 238 -1.97 -7.16 -3.36
C VAL A 238 -1.02 -5.98 -3.11
N PRO A 239 -1.14 -4.88 -3.86
CA PRO A 239 -0.35 -3.68 -3.62
C PRO A 239 -0.82 -2.99 -2.34
N SER A 240 -0.04 -2.07 -1.81
CA SER A 240 -0.52 -1.20 -0.72
C SER A 240 -1.71 -0.36 -1.18
N HIS A 241 -1.60 0.23 -2.35
CA HIS A 241 -2.61 1.11 -2.94
C HIS A 241 -2.89 0.71 -4.38
N GLY A 242 -4.16 0.79 -4.77
CA GLY A 242 -4.61 0.45 -6.10
C GLY A 242 -5.09 -1.00 -6.24
N PRO A 243 -5.54 -1.40 -7.44
CA PRO A 243 -6.23 -2.67 -7.62
C PRO A 243 -5.30 -3.89 -7.45
N VAL A 244 -5.85 -4.94 -6.85
CA VAL A 244 -5.22 -6.27 -6.86
C VAL A 244 -5.08 -6.77 -8.29
N HIS A 245 -3.93 -7.37 -8.62
CA HIS A 245 -3.64 -7.81 -9.98
C HIS A 245 -2.89 -9.15 -10.02
N THR A 246 -3.00 -9.82 -11.15
CA THR A 246 -2.15 -10.95 -11.52
C THR A 246 -0.97 -10.46 -12.37
N GLY A 247 0.14 -11.18 -12.32
CA GLY A 247 1.35 -10.81 -13.07
C GLY A 247 2.08 -9.59 -12.48
N GLU A 248 2.94 -8.96 -13.29
CA GLU A 248 3.90 -7.94 -12.88
C GLU A 248 3.39 -6.50 -12.99
N ARG A 249 2.11 -6.27 -13.32
CA ARG A 249 1.60 -4.93 -13.66
C ARG A 249 1.95 -3.86 -12.63
N GLY A 250 1.61 -4.05 -11.36
CA GLY A 250 1.88 -3.05 -10.31
C GLY A 250 3.37 -2.90 -10.02
N LEU A 251 4.13 -4.02 -10.06
CA LEU A 251 5.58 -3.97 -9.91
C LEU A 251 6.21 -3.12 -11.02
N GLN A 252 5.79 -3.35 -12.27
CA GLN A 252 6.29 -2.60 -13.42
C GLN A 252 5.89 -1.12 -13.35
N GLN A 253 4.65 -0.81 -12.96
CA GLN A 253 4.19 0.55 -12.78
C GLN A 253 5.03 1.30 -11.75
N THR A 254 5.23 0.72 -10.56
CA THR A 254 6.06 1.33 -9.50
C THR A 254 7.51 1.52 -9.97
N ARG A 255 8.08 0.51 -10.63
CA ARG A 255 9.44 0.56 -11.18
C ARG A 255 9.60 1.68 -12.21
N ASP A 256 8.67 1.78 -13.15
CA ASP A 256 8.70 2.79 -14.23
C ASP A 256 8.57 4.20 -13.67
N TRP A 257 7.72 4.38 -12.64
CA TRP A 257 7.61 5.66 -11.95
C TRP A 257 8.92 6.05 -11.24
N LEU A 258 9.49 5.15 -10.45
CA LEU A 258 10.73 5.43 -9.71
C LEU A 258 11.89 5.74 -10.65
N ARG A 259 12.04 4.99 -11.73
CA ARG A 259 13.08 5.25 -12.75
C ARG A 259 12.88 6.60 -13.42
N TRP A 260 11.66 6.91 -13.82
CA TRP A 260 11.37 8.21 -14.44
C TRP A 260 11.65 9.35 -13.45
N LEU A 261 11.18 9.26 -12.21
CA LEU A 261 11.34 10.31 -11.21
C LEU A 261 12.82 10.57 -10.89
N THR A 262 13.59 9.50 -10.68
CA THR A 262 15.02 9.62 -10.39
C THR A 262 15.81 10.17 -11.58
N THR A 263 15.50 9.74 -12.79
CA THR A 263 16.11 10.29 -14.02
C THR A 263 15.76 11.76 -14.19
N LEU A 264 14.49 12.13 -14.03
CA LEU A 264 14.05 13.53 -14.09
C LEU A 264 14.83 14.43 -13.13
N MET A 265 14.97 14.03 -11.88
CA MET A 265 15.70 14.82 -10.88
C MET A 265 17.20 14.92 -11.22
N HIS A 266 17.82 13.82 -11.62
CA HIS A 266 19.24 13.82 -11.99
C HIS A 266 19.52 14.74 -13.18
N GLU A 267 18.81 14.56 -14.29
CA GLU A 267 19.00 15.38 -15.50
C GLU A 267 18.67 16.86 -15.27
N SER A 268 17.67 17.15 -14.42
CA SER A 268 17.33 18.54 -14.07
C SER A 268 18.41 19.19 -13.24
N ALA A 269 18.97 18.49 -12.27
CA ALA A 269 20.08 18.99 -11.46
C ALA A 269 21.35 19.19 -12.29
N GLU A 270 21.66 18.29 -13.23
CA GLU A 270 22.78 18.46 -14.17
C GLU A 270 22.60 19.69 -15.07
N ARG A 271 21.38 20.02 -15.45
CA ARG A 271 21.06 21.22 -16.23
C ARG A 271 21.01 22.48 -15.39
N GLY A 272 21.01 22.37 -14.07
CA GLY A 272 20.93 23.51 -13.14
C GLY A 272 19.54 24.11 -13.04
N LEU A 273 18.48 23.32 -13.28
CA LEU A 273 17.11 23.75 -13.05
C LEU A 273 16.86 23.89 -11.55
N ASP A 274 16.09 24.91 -11.16
CA ASP A 274 15.63 25.04 -9.78
C ASP A 274 14.37 24.17 -9.53
N LEU A 275 14.03 23.99 -8.23
CA LEU A 275 12.85 23.20 -7.84
C LEU A 275 11.56 23.77 -8.44
N SER A 276 11.45 25.10 -8.61
CA SER A 276 10.23 25.73 -9.12
C SER A 276 10.05 25.47 -10.63
N GLU A 277 11.12 25.31 -11.36
CA GLU A 277 11.12 24.88 -12.76
C GLU A 277 10.76 23.42 -12.87
N LEU A 278 11.33 22.58 -11.99
CA LEU A 278 11.08 21.15 -11.96
C LEU A 278 9.61 20.81 -11.63
N LEU A 279 9.00 21.53 -10.69
CA LEU A 279 7.57 21.35 -10.33
C LEU A 279 6.61 21.66 -11.51
N ARG A 280 7.07 22.34 -12.55
CA ARG A 280 6.29 22.63 -13.77
C ARG A 280 6.51 21.62 -14.89
N THR A 281 7.38 20.63 -14.68
CA THR A 281 7.67 19.61 -15.70
C THR A 281 6.44 18.76 -15.98
N PRO A 282 6.06 18.59 -17.26
CA PRO A 282 4.91 17.75 -17.60
C PRO A 282 5.13 16.28 -17.22
N VAL A 283 4.11 15.69 -16.63
CA VAL A 283 4.10 14.24 -16.36
C VAL A 283 3.91 13.48 -17.68
N PRO A 284 4.71 12.43 -17.95
CA PRO A 284 4.52 11.61 -19.14
C PRO A 284 3.10 11.04 -19.27
N PRO A 285 2.55 10.94 -20.49
CA PRO A 285 1.17 10.46 -20.70
C PRO A 285 0.86 9.11 -20.04
N ARG A 286 1.86 8.21 -19.95
CA ARG A 286 1.69 6.90 -19.28
C ARG A 286 1.36 6.97 -17.80
N PHE A 287 1.64 8.10 -17.14
CA PHE A 287 1.36 8.34 -15.73
C PHE A 287 0.25 9.37 -15.49
N ALA A 288 -0.18 10.10 -16.53
CA ALA A 288 -1.07 11.25 -16.38
C ALA A 288 -2.43 10.93 -15.75
N GLY A 289 -2.91 9.69 -15.91
CA GLY A 289 -4.18 9.22 -15.34
C GLY A 289 -4.05 8.61 -13.94
N TRP A 290 -2.84 8.58 -13.34
CA TRP A 290 -2.67 7.97 -12.02
C TRP A 290 -3.19 8.87 -10.91
N ALA A 291 -3.76 8.24 -9.88
CA ALA A 291 -4.29 8.96 -8.73
C ALA A 291 -3.19 9.65 -7.90
N ALA A 292 -3.60 10.58 -7.03
CA ALA A 292 -2.76 11.38 -6.14
C ALA A 292 -1.80 12.34 -6.88
N GLN A 293 -2.07 12.65 -8.14
CA GLN A 293 -1.37 13.72 -8.86
C GLN A 293 -2.09 15.06 -8.73
N PRO A 294 -1.34 16.18 -8.76
CA PRO A 294 0.13 16.29 -8.75
C PRO A 294 0.74 16.21 -7.35
N ALA A 295 -0.07 16.02 -6.31
CA ALA A 295 0.34 16.19 -4.91
C ALA A 295 1.54 15.30 -4.52
N GLU A 296 1.49 14.00 -4.84
CA GLU A 296 2.57 13.08 -4.50
C GLU A 296 3.85 13.32 -5.33
N LEU A 297 3.70 13.72 -6.59
CA LEU A 297 4.86 14.12 -7.39
C LEU A 297 5.56 15.33 -6.77
N HIS A 298 4.79 16.38 -6.43
CA HIS A 298 5.35 17.59 -5.83
C HIS A 298 5.99 17.30 -4.47
N ARG A 299 5.39 16.43 -3.67
CA ARG A 299 5.94 15.96 -2.40
C ARG A 299 7.29 15.27 -2.59
N SER A 300 7.36 14.32 -3.53
CA SER A 300 8.59 13.60 -3.87
C SER A 300 9.71 14.53 -4.36
N LEU A 301 9.38 15.46 -5.27
CA LEU A 301 10.34 16.43 -5.78
C LEU A 301 10.86 17.36 -4.68
N THR A 302 9.97 17.86 -3.83
CA THR A 302 10.36 18.74 -2.70
C THR A 302 11.27 18.03 -1.71
N GLN A 303 11.08 16.74 -1.49
CA GLN A 303 11.89 15.96 -0.55
C GLN A 303 13.26 15.55 -1.11
N TRP A 304 13.31 15.14 -2.36
CA TRP A 304 14.51 14.50 -2.92
C TRP A 304 15.37 15.41 -3.78
N TYR A 305 14.77 16.41 -4.45
CA TYR A 305 15.49 17.23 -5.41
C TYR A 305 16.61 18.07 -4.78
N PRO A 306 16.48 18.65 -3.56
CA PRO A 306 17.58 19.38 -2.92
C PRO A 306 18.86 18.57 -2.78
N LEU A 307 18.77 17.27 -2.52
CA LEU A 307 19.93 16.38 -2.46
C LEU A 307 20.53 16.13 -3.85
N ALA A 308 19.72 16.05 -4.89
CA ALA A 308 20.19 15.90 -6.27
C ALA A 308 20.94 17.16 -6.73
N GLU A 309 20.42 18.36 -6.44
CA GLU A 309 21.07 19.63 -6.70
C GLU A 309 22.43 19.73 -6.00
N GLN A 310 22.47 19.42 -4.70
CA GLN A 310 23.72 19.45 -3.94
C GLN A 310 24.77 18.54 -4.58
N ARG A 311 24.44 17.30 -4.92
CA ARG A 311 25.36 16.35 -5.55
C ARG A 311 25.86 16.84 -6.91
N ALA A 312 24.99 17.43 -7.73
CA ALA A 312 25.38 18.01 -9.02
C ALA A 312 26.35 19.18 -8.86
N LEU A 313 26.15 20.05 -7.85
CA LEU A 313 27.06 21.16 -7.54
C LEU A 313 28.43 20.66 -7.07
N GLU A 314 28.48 19.65 -6.20
CA GLU A 314 29.72 19.05 -5.73
C GLU A 314 30.53 18.39 -6.86
N GLN A 315 29.86 17.78 -7.83
CA GLN A 315 30.50 17.19 -9.02
C GLN A 315 31.10 18.23 -9.96
N ARG A 316 30.45 19.38 -10.10
CA ARG A 316 30.97 20.50 -10.92
C ARG A 316 32.15 21.23 -10.27
N ALA A 317 32.28 21.17 -8.94
CA ALA A 317 33.35 21.81 -8.21
C ALA A 317 34.66 20.99 -8.18
N ARG A 318 34.63 19.75 -8.65
CA ARG A 318 35.78 18.83 -8.81
C ARG A 318 36.38 18.92 -10.20
#